data_b34ea04e21404a9ea005073e660f62c6
#
_entry.id   b34ea04e21404a9ea005073e660f62c6
#
_cell.length_a   1.000
_cell.length_b   1.000
_cell.length_c   1.000
_cell.angle_alpha   90.00
_cell.angle_beta   90.00
_cell.angle_gamma   90.00
#
_symmetry.space_group_name_H-M   'P 1'
#
loop_
_entity.id
_entity.type
_entity.pdbx_description
1 polymer ?
#
loop_
_entity_poly.entity_id
_entity_poly.type
_entity_poly.pdbx_seq_one_letter_code
_entity_poly.pdbx_strand_id
1 'polypeptide(L)'
;HDLSKKKKIIGVLTDGDIRDCLLDGVKIDDKIEKHINEDFVYAEYNSPREEILKKLDSNIKIIPILKKDKSLHDIANKDYIPNPVEKSVFVRSRAPARITFGGGGSDLTYFFTKEKGAVINATISIYSHAFLSLRNDKKIIVNSLDYDRKWSAKNLDDALKIKDKSYGLFQSLFKAIKPNHGFDLTVYSDFPKESGLGGSSVVYAAIIGCFNELRTDKWDSYDIAEIAFQAERLHMEVAGGWQDQYATVFGGFNFIEFDKKNNSVHSLKISKKIILEMEENLLLFEIPKKRISKGGNIHINQKKSMESKEVNNKMKDAVNLCY
;
A
#
# COMPACT_ATOMS: atom_id res chain seq x y z
N HIS A 1 -15.92 -23.82 26.15
CA HIS A 1 -17.36 -23.68 25.86
C HIS A 1 -17.53 -23.57 24.36
N ASP A 2 -18.28 -24.53 23.80
CA ASP A 2 -18.60 -24.59 22.37
C ASP A 2 -19.57 -23.47 22.00
N LEU A 3 -19.06 -22.40 21.35
CA LEU A 3 -19.83 -21.25 20.87
C LEU A 3 -20.65 -21.56 19.60
N SER A 4 -20.67 -22.82 19.15
CA SER A 4 -21.35 -23.22 17.89
C SER A 4 -22.87 -23.23 17.98
N LYS A 5 -23.48 -23.17 19.18
CA LYS A 5 -24.93 -23.05 19.36
C LYS A 5 -25.29 -21.59 19.59
N LYS A 6 -26.11 -21.01 18.71
CA LYS A 6 -26.70 -19.66 18.83
C LYS A 6 -27.51 -19.55 20.14
N LYS A 7 -26.87 -19.14 21.22
CA LYS A 7 -27.53 -18.91 22.50
C LYS A 7 -27.95 -17.44 22.56
N LYS A 8 -29.22 -17.21 22.82
CA LYS A 8 -29.75 -15.88 23.12
C LYS A 8 -29.34 -15.48 24.54
N ILE A 9 -28.93 -14.22 24.73
CA ILE A 9 -28.75 -13.65 26.06
C ILE A 9 -30.10 -13.28 26.61
N ILE A 10 -30.36 -13.75 27.81
CA ILE A 10 -31.61 -13.48 28.54
C ILE A 10 -31.43 -12.44 29.65
N GLY A 11 -30.18 -12.21 30.09
CA GLY A 11 -29.87 -11.25 31.14
C GLY A 11 -28.40 -11.27 31.50
N VAL A 12 -27.99 -10.38 32.38
CA VAL A 12 -26.66 -10.24 32.92
C VAL A 12 -26.72 -10.37 34.45
N LEU A 13 -25.71 -10.96 35.06
CA LEU A 13 -25.51 -11.06 36.50
C LEU A 13 -24.15 -10.54 36.84
N THR A 14 -24.05 -9.54 37.70
CA THR A 14 -22.77 -8.96 38.15
C THR A 14 -22.35 -9.54 39.50
N ASP A 15 -21.09 -9.33 39.88
CA ASP A 15 -20.56 -9.70 41.20
C ASP A 15 -21.38 -9.00 42.35
N GLY A 16 -21.90 -7.79 42.08
CA GLY A 16 -22.79 -7.07 42.98
C GLY A 16 -24.09 -7.80 43.17
N ASP A 17 -24.74 -8.17 42.06
CA ASP A 17 -26.01 -8.90 42.09
C ASP A 17 -25.88 -10.24 42.81
N ILE A 18 -24.76 -10.97 42.57
CA ILE A 18 -24.47 -12.24 43.27
C ILE A 18 -24.32 -12.01 44.76
N ARG A 19 -23.64 -10.96 45.18
CA ARG A 19 -23.43 -10.63 46.59
C ARG A 19 -24.74 -10.31 47.27
N ASP A 20 -25.58 -9.49 46.64
CA ASP A 20 -26.87 -9.11 47.15
C ASP A 20 -27.81 -10.33 47.30
N CYS A 21 -27.83 -11.20 46.29
CA CYS A 21 -28.56 -12.47 46.35
C CYS A 21 -28.14 -13.34 47.56
N LEU A 22 -26.82 -13.44 47.80
CA LEU A 22 -26.30 -14.23 48.94
C LEU A 22 -26.69 -13.60 50.28
N LEU A 23 -26.68 -12.26 50.39
CA LEU A 23 -27.13 -11.53 51.57
C LEU A 23 -28.62 -11.73 51.85
N ASP A 24 -29.43 -11.87 50.82
CA ASP A 24 -30.86 -12.17 50.90
C ASP A 24 -31.18 -13.64 51.12
N GLY A 25 -30.13 -14.47 51.34
CA GLY A 25 -30.27 -15.88 51.71
C GLY A 25 -30.45 -16.86 50.56
N VAL A 26 -30.22 -16.42 49.31
CA VAL A 26 -30.17 -17.30 48.13
C VAL A 26 -28.97 -18.22 48.21
N LYS A 27 -29.14 -19.52 48.00
CA LYS A 27 -28.06 -20.50 48.03
C LYS A 27 -27.32 -20.57 46.69
N ILE A 28 -26.05 -20.90 46.74
CA ILE A 28 -25.20 -21.04 45.54
C ILE A 28 -25.76 -22.06 44.53
N ASP A 29 -26.49 -23.06 45.01
CA ASP A 29 -27.11 -24.10 44.16
C ASP A 29 -28.50 -23.71 43.64
N ASP A 30 -29.03 -22.54 43.99
CA ASP A 30 -30.32 -22.04 43.48
C ASP A 30 -30.18 -21.60 42.01
N LYS A 31 -31.30 -21.72 41.30
CA LYS A 31 -31.32 -21.29 39.87
C LYS A 31 -31.24 -19.77 39.75
N ILE A 32 -30.27 -19.29 39.00
CA ILE A 32 -29.98 -17.87 38.79
C ILE A 32 -31.04 -17.13 37.94
N GLU A 33 -31.90 -17.84 37.24
CA GLU A 33 -32.92 -17.27 36.31
C GLU A 33 -33.83 -16.21 36.93
N LYS A 34 -34.04 -16.28 38.25
CA LYS A 34 -34.88 -15.32 38.99
C LYS A 34 -34.12 -14.07 39.45
N HIS A 35 -32.83 -14.05 39.31
CA HIS A 35 -31.93 -13.03 39.86
C HIS A 35 -31.15 -12.29 38.79
N ILE A 36 -31.32 -12.65 37.51
CA ILE A 36 -30.66 -11.98 36.39
C ILE A 36 -31.30 -10.64 36.12
N ASN A 37 -30.47 -9.64 35.75
CA ASN A 37 -30.97 -8.38 35.24
C ASN A 37 -31.31 -8.54 33.76
N GLU A 38 -32.60 -8.51 33.43
CA GLU A 38 -33.10 -8.59 32.05
C GLU A 38 -33.02 -7.25 31.33
N ASP A 39 -33.01 -6.13 32.09
CA ASP A 39 -32.85 -4.76 31.55
C ASP A 39 -31.40 -4.30 31.61
N PHE A 40 -30.53 -5.03 30.93
CA PHE A 40 -29.11 -4.74 30.90
C PHE A 40 -28.71 -3.88 29.71
N VAL A 41 -27.64 -3.11 29.86
CA VAL A 41 -27.07 -2.29 28.80
C VAL A 41 -26.30 -3.18 27.78
N TYR A 42 -26.66 -3.06 26.52
CA TYR A 42 -26.01 -3.74 25.43
C TYR A 42 -25.76 -2.80 24.23
N ALA A 43 -24.96 -3.23 23.28
CA ALA A 43 -24.80 -2.60 21.99
C ALA A 43 -25.22 -3.56 20.88
N GLU A 44 -25.71 -3.01 19.78
CA GLU A 44 -25.99 -3.80 18.58
C GLU A 44 -24.71 -4.13 17.83
N TYR A 45 -24.72 -5.23 17.09
CA TYR A 45 -23.60 -5.75 16.28
C TYR A 45 -22.97 -4.69 15.35
N ASN A 46 -23.72 -3.68 14.91
CA ASN A 46 -23.25 -2.63 14.02
C ASN A 46 -23.14 -1.25 14.69
N SER A 47 -23.27 -1.19 16.03
CA SER A 47 -23.12 0.06 16.78
C SER A 47 -21.72 0.67 16.56
N PRO A 48 -21.63 1.99 16.29
CA PRO A 48 -20.36 2.68 16.19
C PRO A 48 -19.54 2.53 17.48
N ARG A 49 -18.21 2.48 17.33
CA ARG A 49 -17.28 2.39 18.48
C ARG A 49 -17.55 3.49 19.53
N GLU A 50 -17.88 4.69 19.08
CA GLU A 50 -18.20 5.82 19.96
C GLU A 50 -19.48 5.57 20.80
N GLU A 51 -20.49 4.94 20.23
CA GLU A 51 -21.70 4.55 20.95
C GLU A 51 -21.41 3.53 22.05
N ILE A 52 -20.57 2.54 21.75
CA ILE A 52 -20.14 1.53 22.72
C ILE A 52 -19.35 2.19 23.87
N LEU A 53 -18.44 3.10 23.53
CA LEU A 53 -17.65 3.86 24.50
C LEU A 53 -18.52 4.70 25.43
N LYS A 54 -19.55 5.37 24.91
CA LYS A 54 -20.49 6.20 25.71
C LYS A 54 -21.34 5.38 26.68
N LYS A 55 -21.48 4.08 26.45
CA LYS A 55 -22.21 3.17 27.34
C LYS A 55 -21.34 2.58 28.46
N LEU A 56 -20.00 2.63 28.31
CA LEU A 56 -19.04 2.21 29.33
C LEU A 56 -18.80 3.35 30.33
N ASP A 57 -18.90 3.06 31.63
CA ASP A 57 -18.60 4.01 32.70
C ASP A 57 -18.00 3.29 33.93
N SER A 58 -18.00 3.96 35.09
CA SER A 58 -17.50 3.40 36.35
C SER A 58 -18.36 2.23 36.86
N ASN A 59 -19.63 2.17 36.48
CA ASN A 59 -20.58 1.15 36.93
C ASN A 59 -20.73 0.04 35.87
N ILE A 60 -20.75 0.43 34.58
CA ILE A 60 -20.93 -0.48 33.45
C ILE A 60 -19.55 -0.76 32.84
N LYS A 61 -18.91 -1.84 33.29
CA LYS A 61 -17.55 -2.23 32.86
C LYS A 61 -17.52 -3.16 31.66
N ILE A 62 -18.65 -3.82 31.36
CA ILE A 62 -18.79 -4.83 30.31
C ILE A 62 -20.10 -4.59 29.58
N ILE A 63 -20.04 -4.59 28.25
CA ILE A 63 -21.21 -4.43 27.38
C ILE A 63 -21.26 -5.61 26.42
N PRO A 64 -22.32 -6.45 26.48
CA PRO A 64 -22.57 -7.45 25.44
C PRO A 64 -22.91 -6.78 24.10
N ILE A 65 -22.33 -7.30 23.02
CA ILE A 65 -22.66 -6.89 21.65
C ILE A 65 -23.54 -7.97 21.04
N LEU A 66 -24.77 -7.61 20.70
CA LEU A 66 -25.79 -8.55 20.28
C LEU A 66 -26.11 -8.42 18.79
N LYS A 67 -26.35 -9.56 18.15
CA LYS A 67 -26.94 -9.62 16.81
C LYS A 67 -28.43 -9.31 16.85
N LYS A 68 -29.06 -9.09 15.70
CA LYS A 68 -30.49 -8.84 15.57
C LYS A 68 -31.38 -9.92 16.21
N ASP A 69 -30.90 -11.17 16.25
CA ASP A 69 -31.59 -12.31 16.86
C ASP A 69 -31.31 -12.44 18.37
N LYS A 70 -30.73 -11.41 19.01
CA LYS A 70 -30.29 -11.35 20.41
C LYS A 70 -29.23 -12.41 20.79
N SER A 71 -28.55 -13.03 19.82
CA SER A 71 -27.41 -13.87 20.10
C SER A 71 -26.18 -13.02 20.38
N LEU A 72 -25.32 -13.47 21.31
CA LEU A 72 -24.05 -12.81 21.59
C LEU A 72 -23.15 -12.83 20.36
N HIS A 73 -22.66 -11.68 19.99
CA HIS A 73 -21.61 -11.55 18.96
C HIS A 73 -20.25 -11.40 19.59
N ASP A 74 -20.12 -10.46 20.54
CA ASP A 74 -18.87 -10.12 21.19
C ASP A 74 -19.14 -9.44 22.53
N ILE A 75 -18.09 -9.11 23.28
CA ILE A 75 -18.16 -8.42 24.56
C ILE A 75 -17.17 -7.27 24.54
N ALA A 76 -17.64 -6.05 24.76
CA ALA A 76 -16.81 -4.87 24.94
C ALA A 76 -16.51 -4.61 26.42
N ASN A 77 -15.30 -4.14 26.71
CA ASN A 77 -14.87 -3.63 28.01
C ASN A 77 -13.85 -2.50 27.84
N LYS A 78 -13.33 -1.93 28.93
CA LYS A 78 -12.37 -0.81 28.89
C LYS A 78 -11.08 -1.12 28.09
N ASP A 79 -10.65 -2.38 28.07
CA ASP A 79 -9.39 -2.83 27.45
C ASP A 79 -9.60 -3.34 26.02
N TYR A 80 -10.87 -3.71 25.70
CA TYR A 80 -11.24 -4.25 24.40
C TYR A 80 -12.58 -3.73 23.94
N ILE A 81 -12.59 -2.97 22.85
CA ILE A 81 -13.79 -2.54 22.15
C ILE A 81 -13.71 -3.10 20.74
N PRO A 82 -14.59 -4.06 20.40
CA PRO A 82 -14.61 -4.60 19.04
C PRO A 82 -14.81 -3.49 18.01
N ASN A 83 -14.10 -3.58 16.92
CA ASN A 83 -14.41 -2.72 15.79
C ASN A 83 -15.80 -3.08 15.27
N PRO A 84 -16.66 -2.08 14.98
CA PRO A 84 -17.92 -2.37 14.31
C PRO A 84 -17.60 -3.12 13.02
N VAL A 85 -18.50 -4.04 12.70
CA VAL A 85 -18.46 -4.85 11.49
C VAL A 85 -17.89 -4.07 10.34
N GLU A 86 -16.84 -4.63 9.78
CA GLU A 86 -16.12 -4.27 8.59
C GLU A 86 -16.82 -3.18 7.76
N LYS A 87 -16.51 -1.92 8.04
CA LYS A 87 -16.52 -0.91 7.00
C LYS A 87 -15.57 -1.48 5.95
N SER A 88 -16.06 -1.72 4.75
CA SER A 88 -15.20 -2.11 3.64
C SER A 88 -13.98 -1.18 3.66
N VAL A 89 -12.80 -1.74 3.96
CA VAL A 89 -11.60 -0.94 4.06
C VAL A 89 -11.27 -0.52 2.64
N PHE A 90 -11.40 0.77 2.39
CA PHE A 90 -11.11 1.39 1.12
C PHE A 90 -9.88 2.27 1.27
N VAL A 91 -8.86 2.00 0.47
CA VAL A 91 -7.61 2.74 0.46
C VAL A 91 -7.39 3.36 -0.92
N ARG A 92 -6.94 4.59 -0.94
CA ARG A 92 -6.54 5.29 -2.15
C ARG A 92 -5.10 5.78 -2.01
N SER A 93 -4.31 5.53 -3.03
CA SER A 93 -2.93 6.00 -3.13
C SER A 93 -2.68 6.62 -4.50
N ARG A 94 -1.73 7.53 -4.56
CA ARG A 94 -1.19 8.05 -5.82
C ARG A 94 0.31 8.23 -5.70
N ALA A 95 1.02 8.04 -6.80
CA ALA A 95 2.45 8.24 -6.89
C ALA A 95 2.78 9.14 -8.08
N PRO A 96 3.71 10.11 -7.95
CA PRO A 96 4.04 11.06 -8.99
C PRO A 96 5.03 10.47 -10.01
N ALA A 97 4.94 10.88 -11.26
CA ALA A 97 5.99 10.70 -12.24
C ALA A 97 7.19 11.62 -11.94
N ARG A 98 8.33 11.35 -12.57
CA ARG A 98 9.56 12.09 -12.35
C ARG A 98 10.17 12.60 -13.65
N ILE A 99 10.95 13.69 -13.54
CA ILE A 99 11.90 14.15 -14.55
C ILE A 99 13.33 14.12 -13.95
N THR A 100 14.34 13.96 -14.80
CA THR A 100 15.73 13.89 -14.39
C THR A 100 16.50 15.07 -14.97
N PHE A 101 17.19 15.85 -14.13
CA PHE A 101 17.96 17.00 -14.54
C PHE A 101 19.42 16.64 -14.86
N GLY A 102 20.01 15.68 -14.12
CA GLY A 102 21.41 15.28 -14.30
C GLY A 102 21.66 13.84 -13.87
N GLY A 103 22.75 13.26 -14.34
CA GLY A 103 23.26 11.96 -13.91
C GLY A 103 22.48 10.74 -14.40
N GLY A 104 21.41 10.91 -15.19
CA GLY A 104 20.57 9.79 -15.66
C GLY A 104 21.39 8.71 -16.38
N GLY A 105 21.15 7.45 -16.02
CA GLY A 105 21.90 6.28 -16.47
C GLY A 105 23.02 5.85 -15.51
N SER A 106 23.50 6.72 -14.62
CA SER A 106 24.45 6.34 -13.58
C SER A 106 23.83 5.49 -12.46
N ASP A 107 22.49 5.43 -12.43
CA ASP A 107 21.64 4.59 -11.57
C ASP A 107 21.55 3.13 -12.04
N LEU A 108 22.22 2.78 -13.14
CA LEU A 108 22.25 1.43 -13.66
C LEU A 108 23.28 0.58 -12.89
N THR A 109 22.89 -0.60 -12.44
CA THR A 109 23.70 -1.48 -11.58
C THR A 109 25.10 -1.73 -12.14
N TYR A 110 25.25 -1.93 -13.44
CA TYR A 110 26.58 -2.16 -14.05
C TYR A 110 27.50 -0.93 -14.05
N PHE A 111 26.94 0.28 -13.87
CA PHE A 111 27.72 1.50 -13.70
C PHE A 111 28.13 1.68 -12.24
N PHE A 112 27.15 1.80 -11.31
CA PHE A 112 27.47 2.17 -9.93
C PHE A 112 28.13 1.04 -9.13
N THR A 113 28.17 -0.16 -9.63
CA THR A 113 29.01 -1.23 -9.03
C THR A 113 30.51 -1.04 -9.29
N LYS A 114 30.86 -0.22 -10.26
CA LYS A 114 32.26 0.12 -10.61
C LYS A 114 32.66 1.51 -10.18
N GLU A 115 31.76 2.45 -10.36
CA GLU A 115 31.91 3.88 -10.08
C GLU A 115 30.70 4.34 -9.30
N LYS A 116 30.82 5.38 -8.47
CA LYS A 116 29.62 5.94 -7.80
C LYS A 116 28.68 6.55 -8.82
N GLY A 117 27.38 6.30 -8.67
CA GLY A 117 26.32 6.93 -9.45
C GLY A 117 25.65 8.05 -8.66
N ALA A 118 25.19 9.08 -9.36
CA ALA A 118 24.38 10.13 -8.76
C ALA A 118 23.39 10.70 -9.77
N VAL A 119 22.19 11.02 -9.33
CA VAL A 119 21.17 11.67 -10.14
C VAL A 119 20.51 12.82 -9.39
N ILE A 120 20.15 13.88 -10.13
CA ILE A 120 19.24 14.93 -9.65
C ILE A 120 17.94 14.81 -10.40
N ASN A 121 16.85 14.68 -9.66
CA ASN A 121 15.50 14.56 -10.21
C ASN A 121 14.47 15.36 -9.42
N ALA A 122 13.31 15.55 -10.04
CA ALA A 122 12.13 16.06 -9.37
C ALA A 122 10.89 15.30 -9.81
N THR A 123 9.94 15.18 -8.91
CA THR A 123 8.60 14.69 -9.27
C THR A 123 7.75 15.81 -9.84
N ILE A 124 6.84 15.44 -10.72
CA ILE A 124 5.92 16.35 -11.40
C ILE A 124 4.46 16.00 -11.06
N SER A 125 3.54 16.92 -11.27
CA SER A 125 2.11 16.78 -10.93
C SER A 125 1.34 15.89 -11.93
N ILE A 126 1.94 14.78 -12.32
CA ILE A 126 1.38 13.73 -13.19
C ILE A 126 1.50 12.42 -12.42
N TYR A 127 0.40 11.72 -12.20
CA TYR A 127 0.31 10.65 -11.22
C TYR A 127 -0.16 9.33 -11.85
N SER A 128 0.18 8.23 -11.19
CA SER A 128 -0.59 7.01 -11.23
C SER A 128 -1.43 6.88 -9.95
N HIS A 129 -2.63 6.38 -10.08
CA HIS A 129 -3.63 6.27 -9.02
C HIS A 129 -4.00 4.83 -8.81
N ALA A 130 -4.07 4.42 -7.56
CA ALA A 130 -4.51 3.10 -7.14
C ALA A 130 -5.63 3.20 -6.11
N PHE A 131 -6.65 2.40 -6.27
CA PHE A 131 -7.81 2.28 -5.40
C PHE A 131 -7.95 0.82 -5.00
N LEU A 132 -7.91 0.55 -3.73
CA LEU A 132 -7.98 -0.81 -3.19
C LEU A 132 -9.13 -0.91 -2.19
N SER A 133 -9.97 -1.92 -2.36
CA SER A 133 -11.01 -2.29 -1.42
C SER A 133 -10.77 -3.73 -0.96
N LEU A 134 -10.70 -3.96 0.35
CA LEU A 134 -10.59 -5.31 0.89
C LEU A 134 -11.90 -6.08 0.72
N ARG A 135 -11.77 -7.38 0.53
CA ARG A 135 -12.86 -8.33 0.42
C ARG A 135 -12.84 -9.32 1.57
N ASN A 136 -14.02 -9.83 1.93
CA ASN A 136 -14.15 -10.86 2.96
C ASN A 136 -13.89 -12.28 2.43
N ASP A 137 -13.75 -12.42 1.10
CA ASP A 137 -13.33 -13.66 0.45
C ASP A 137 -11.84 -13.55 0.03
N LYS A 138 -11.30 -14.60 -0.58
CA LYS A 138 -9.92 -14.61 -1.10
C LYS A 138 -9.80 -14.13 -2.55
N LYS A 139 -10.91 -13.70 -3.15
CA LYS A 139 -10.97 -13.31 -4.56
C LYS A 139 -10.16 -12.04 -4.81
N ILE A 140 -9.42 -12.04 -5.89
CA ILE A 140 -8.63 -10.90 -6.37
C ILE A 140 -9.26 -10.41 -7.68
N ILE A 141 -9.62 -9.14 -7.72
CA ILE A 141 -10.10 -8.46 -8.92
C ILE A 141 -9.16 -7.30 -9.19
N VAL A 142 -8.64 -7.22 -10.40
CA VAL A 142 -7.79 -6.12 -10.86
C VAL A 142 -8.46 -5.48 -12.08
N ASN A 143 -8.68 -4.18 -12.00
CA ASN A 143 -9.23 -3.36 -13.06
C ASN A 143 -8.17 -2.30 -13.45
N SER A 144 -7.62 -2.41 -14.65
CA SER A 144 -6.71 -1.42 -15.20
C SER A 144 -7.41 -0.60 -16.27
N LEU A 145 -7.65 0.65 -15.99
CA LEU A 145 -8.27 1.58 -16.95
C LEU A 145 -7.30 1.91 -18.10
N ASP A 146 -5.98 1.92 -17.81
CA ASP A 146 -4.96 2.14 -18.85
C ASP A 146 -4.93 1.04 -19.91
N TYR A 147 -5.30 -0.20 -19.54
CA TYR A 147 -5.38 -1.34 -20.46
C TYR A 147 -6.79 -1.62 -20.95
N ASP A 148 -7.80 -0.92 -20.39
CA ASP A 148 -9.21 -1.26 -20.59
C ASP A 148 -9.46 -2.76 -20.35
N ARG A 149 -8.93 -3.27 -19.23
CA ARG A 149 -8.92 -4.71 -18.89
C ARG A 149 -9.28 -4.93 -17.42
N LYS A 150 -10.07 -5.99 -17.22
CA LYS A 150 -10.40 -6.49 -15.89
C LYS A 150 -10.07 -7.96 -15.78
N TRP A 151 -9.34 -8.32 -14.74
CA TRP A 151 -8.97 -9.71 -14.41
C TRP A 151 -9.59 -10.11 -13.09
N SER A 152 -9.88 -11.39 -12.94
CA SER A 152 -10.45 -11.97 -11.72
C SER A 152 -9.85 -13.33 -11.46
N ALA A 153 -9.45 -13.58 -10.22
CA ALA A 153 -8.91 -14.84 -9.73
C ALA A 153 -9.55 -15.22 -8.40
N LYS A 154 -9.64 -16.51 -8.09
CA LYS A 154 -10.25 -17.02 -6.86
C LYS A 154 -9.39 -16.71 -5.62
N ASN A 155 -8.08 -16.67 -5.80
CA ASN A 155 -7.07 -16.43 -4.77
C ASN A 155 -5.75 -15.96 -5.41
N LEU A 156 -4.71 -15.77 -4.61
CA LEU A 156 -3.39 -15.32 -5.06
C LEU A 156 -2.74 -16.34 -6.03
N ASP A 157 -2.80 -17.63 -5.73
CA ASP A 157 -2.17 -18.65 -6.57
C ASP A 157 -2.76 -18.67 -7.98
N ASP A 158 -4.07 -18.49 -8.09
CA ASP A 158 -4.75 -18.39 -9.39
C ASP A 158 -4.42 -17.06 -10.09
N ALA A 159 -4.31 -15.96 -9.34
CA ALA A 159 -3.89 -14.67 -9.88
C ALA A 159 -2.47 -14.73 -10.46
N LEU A 160 -1.56 -15.45 -9.82
CA LEU A 160 -0.19 -15.63 -10.31
C LEU A 160 -0.08 -16.54 -11.55
N LYS A 161 -1.15 -17.26 -11.94
CA LYS A 161 -1.19 -18.12 -13.12
C LYS A 161 -1.85 -17.46 -14.34
N ILE A 162 -2.35 -16.24 -14.24
CA ILE A 162 -2.99 -15.52 -15.35
C ILE A 162 -1.99 -15.33 -16.48
N LYS A 163 -2.30 -15.89 -17.66
CA LYS A 163 -1.46 -15.83 -18.86
C LYS A 163 -1.88 -14.67 -19.77
N ASP A 164 -1.77 -13.43 -19.27
CA ASP A 164 -2.00 -12.22 -20.04
C ASP A 164 -0.80 -11.29 -19.88
N LYS A 165 -0.17 -10.90 -21.00
CA LYS A 165 0.99 -10.02 -20.97
C LYS A 165 0.69 -8.68 -20.32
N SER A 166 -0.54 -8.17 -20.48
CA SER A 166 -0.99 -6.92 -19.86
C SER A 166 -1.14 -7.02 -18.34
N TYR A 167 -1.24 -8.24 -17.80
CA TYR A 167 -1.30 -8.52 -16.37
C TYR A 167 0.08 -8.66 -15.72
N GLY A 168 1.14 -8.75 -16.50
CA GLY A 168 2.50 -9.05 -16.01
C GLY A 168 2.98 -8.11 -14.89
N LEU A 169 2.65 -6.82 -14.98
CA LEU A 169 2.95 -5.82 -13.94
C LEU A 169 2.32 -6.21 -12.60
N PHE A 170 1.04 -6.56 -12.59
CA PHE A 170 0.32 -6.95 -11.36
C PHE A 170 0.85 -8.28 -10.82
N GLN A 171 1.09 -9.24 -11.70
CA GLN A 171 1.64 -10.54 -11.34
C GLN A 171 3.01 -10.42 -10.66
N SER A 172 3.91 -9.61 -11.19
CA SER A 172 5.24 -9.39 -10.62
C SER A 172 5.17 -8.70 -9.27
N LEU A 173 4.27 -7.72 -9.12
CA LEU A 173 4.03 -7.04 -7.85
C LEU A 173 3.49 -8.00 -6.78
N PHE A 174 2.49 -8.81 -7.13
CA PHE A 174 1.90 -9.76 -6.18
C PHE A 174 2.87 -10.86 -5.76
N LYS A 175 3.85 -11.21 -6.60
CA LYS A 175 4.98 -12.08 -6.21
C LYS A 175 5.87 -11.42 -5.15
N ALA A 176 6.09 -10.11 -5.25
CA ALA A 176 6.92 -9.36 -4.30
C ALA A 176 6.20 -9.15 -2.95
N ILE A 177 4.95 -8.65 -2.97
CA ILE A 177 4.22 -8.28 -1.74
C ILE A 177 3.44 -9.42 -1.09
N LYS A 178 3.10 -10.49 -1.84
CA LYS A 178 2.36 -11.69 -1.38
C LYS A 178 1.13 -11.36 -0.53
N PRO A 179 0.12 -10.67 -1.11
CA PRO A 179 -1.07 -10.27 -0.36
C PRO A 179 -1.81 -11.49 0.19
N ASN A 180 -2.24 -11.44 1.43
CA ASN A 180 -2.91 -12.55 2.13
C ASN A 180 -4.45 -12.40 2.19
N HIS A 181 -4.98 -11.29 1.69
CA HIS A 181 -6.42 -10.97 1.64
C HIS A 181 -6.93 -10.94 0.21
N GLY A 182 -8.23 -11.14 0.02
CA GLY A 182 -8.90 -10.80 -1.23
C GLY A 182 -9.10 -9.30 -1.34
N PHE A 183 -9.10 -8.77 -2.56
CA PHE A 183 -9.27 -7.33 -2.80
C PHE A 183 -9.79 -7.04 -4.21
N ASP A 184 -10.38 -5.86 -4.35
CA ASP A 184 -10.65 -5.20 -5.61
C ASP A 184 -9.64 -4.05 -5.76
N LEU A 185 -8.85 -4.08 -6.83
CA LEU A 185 -7.84 -3.07 -7.15
C LEU A 185 -8.18 -2.41 -8.48
N THR A 186 -8.32 -1.09 -8.50
CA THR A 186 -8.46 -0.29 -9.72
C THR A 186 -7.27 0.64 -9.87
N VAL A 187 -6.68 0.70 -11.06
CA VAL A 187 -5.49 1.50 -11.36
C VAL A 187 -5.67 2.27 -12.66
N TYR A 188 -5.23 3.53 -12.66
CA TYR A 188 -5.09 4.34 -13.86
C TYR A 188 -3.96 5.37 -13.70
N SER A 189 -3.47 5.90 -14.82
CA SER A 189 -2.39 6.87 -14.87
C SER A 189 -2.80 8.11 -15.69
N ASP A 190 -2.31 9.29 -15.27
CA ASP A 190 -2.53 10.56 -15.97
C ASP A 190 -1.68 10.67 -17.25
N PHE A 191 -0.83 9.69 -17.53
CA PHE A 191 0.12 9.68 -18.64
C PHE A 191 -0.04 8.41 -19.50
N PRO A 192 0.29 8.48 -20.79
CA PRO A 192 0.19 7.32 -21.67
C PRO A 192 1.26 6.28 -21.36
N LYS A 193 0.97 5.03 -21.69
CA LYS A 193 1.93 3.92 -21.57
C LYS A 193 3.19 4.23 -22.37
N GLU A 194 4.34 3.77 -21.82
CA GLU A 194 5.65 3.94 -22.46
C GLU A 194 6.02 5.42 -22.71
N SER A 195 5.54 6.32 -21.88
CA SER A 195 5.82 7.76 -21.95
C SER A 195 7.29 8.15 -21.67
N GLY A 196 8.10 7.23 -21.13
CA GLY A 196 9.47 7.53 -20.68
C GLY A 196 9.54 8.18 -19.28
N LEU A 197 8.40 8.37 -18.61
CA LEU A 197 8.30 9.00 -17.29
C LEU A 197 8.50 8.03 -16.12
N GLY A 198 9.06 6.82 -16.36
CA GLY A 198 9.19 5.78 -15.32
C GLY A 198 7.86 5.12 -14.97
N GLY A 199 6.91 5.07 -15.91
CA GLY A 199 5.51 4.77 -15.67
C GLY A 199 5.23 3.48 -14.90
N SER A 200 5.96 2.38 -15.13
CA SER A 200 5.79 1.14 -14.37
C SER A 200 6.16 1.30 -12.90
N SER A 201 7.27 1.97 -12.60
CA SER A 201 7.70 2.25 -11.21
C SER A 201 6.68 3.11 -10.47
N VAL A 202 6.07 4.08 -11.15
CA VAL A 202 5.00 4.94 -10.62
C VAL A 202 3.76 4.13 -10.27
N VAL A 203 3.35 3.21 -11.16
CA VAL A 203 2.21 2.31 -10.91
C VAL A 203 2.51 1.38 -9.73
N TYR A 204 3.71 0.79 -9.66
CA TYR A 204 4.12 -0.03 -8.53
C TYR A 204 4.05 0.74 -7.22
N ALA A 205 4.62 1.95 -7.16
CA ALA A 205 4.62 2.78 -5.96
C ALA A 205 3.18 3.12 -5.48
N ALA A 206 2.29 3.46 -6.42
CA ALA A 206 0.89 3.73 -6.10
C ALA A 206 0.18 2.50 -5.50
N ILE A 207 0.38 1.32 -6.09
CA ILE A 207 -0.26 0.09 -5.59
C ILE A 207 0.35 -0.33 -4.25
N ILE A 208 1.68 -0.31 -4.09
CA ILE A 208 2.37 -0.63 -2.83
C ILE A 208 1.89 0.30 -1.72
N GLY A 209 1.70 1.59 -2.01
CA GLY A 209 1.13 2.56 -1.07
C GLY A 209 -0.23 2.13 -0.52
N CYS A 210 -1.12 1.58 -1.36
CA CYS A 210 -2.39 1.03 -0.90
C CYS A 210 -2.20 -0.15 0.06
N PHE A 211 -1.33 -1.10 -0.27
CA PHE A 211 -1.05 -2.25 0.60
C PHE A 211 -0.32 -1.86 1.87
N ASN A 212 0.58 -0.87 1.80
CA ASN A 212 1.28 -0.37 2.98
C ASN A 212 0.30 0.23 3.99
N GLU A 213 -0.75 0.93 3.52
CA GLU A 213 -1.76 1.50 4.42
C GLU A 213 -2.54 0.44 5.22
N LEU A 214 -2.65 -0.76 4.71
CA LEU A 214 -3.29 -1.89 5.39
C LEU A 214 -2.39 -2.58 6.44
N ARG A 215 -1.09 -2.31 6.44
CA ARG A 215 -0.12 -2.96 7.33
C ARG A 215 -0.09 -2.28 8.70
N THR A 216 0.15 -3.07 9.72
CA THR A 216 0.46 -2.59 11.07
C THR A 216 1.96 -2.23 11.20
N ASP A 217 2.82 -3.00 10.54
CA ASP A 217 4.27 -2.83 10.40
C ASP A 217 4.58 -2.08 9.11
N LYS A 218 4.32 -0.78 9.07
CA LYS A 218 4.48 0.04 7.87
C LYS A 218 5.89 -0.08 7.29
N TRP A 219 5.96 -0.27 5.98
CA TRP A 219 7.19 -0.10 5.21
C TRP A 219 7.58 1.38 5.17
N ASP A 220 8.85 1.66 5.28
CA ASP A 220 9.37 3.01 5.04
C ASP A 220 9.54 3.30 3.53
N SER A 221 10.04 4.49 3.20
CA SER A 221 10.21 4.89 1.79
C SER A 221 11.27 4.06 1.07
N TYR A 222 12.31 3.61 1.77
CA TYR A 222 13.32 2.73 1.18
C TYR A 222 12.75 1.35 0.90
N ASP A 223 12.04 0.76 1.85
CA ASP A 223 11.36 -0.53 1.69
C ASP A 223 10.41 -0.51 0.47
N ILE A 224 9.58 0.54 0.36
CA ILE A 224 8.62 0.68 -0.76
C ILE A 224 9.36 0.78 -2.10
N ALA A 225 10.43 1.57 -2.18
CA ALA A 225 11.23 1.71 -3.40
C ALA A 225 11.91 0.39 -3.78
N GLU A 226 12.46 -0.34 -2.81
CA GLU A 226 13.09 -1.65 -3.03
C GLU A 226 12.09 -2.72 -3.45
N ILE A 227 10.90 -2.78 -2.84
CA ILE A 227 9.82 -3.69 -3.25
C ILE A 227 9.38 -3.38 -4.70
N ALA A 228 9.24 -2.09 -5.06
CA ALA A 228 8.93 -1.69 -6.43
C ALA A 228 10.05 -2.13 -7.41
N PHE A 229 11.31 -1.97 -7.02
CA PHE A 229 12.44 -2.44 -7.81
C PHE A 229 12.43 -3.96 -7.98
N GLN A 230 12.22 -4.72 -6.89
CA GLN A 230 12.13 -6.19 -6.95
C GLN A 230 11.02 -6.64 -7.91
N ALA A 231 9.84 -6.04 -7.79
CA ALA A 231 8.71 -6.36 -8.66
C ALA A 231 9.04 -6.12 -10.14
N GLU A 232 9.64 -4.97 -10.45
CA GLU A 232 9.91 -4.56 -11.83
C GLU A 232 11.13 -5.25 -12.43
N ARG A 233 12.26 -5.30 -11.71
CA ARG A 233 13.53 -5.76 -12.24
C ARG A 233 13.74 -7.26 -12.08
N LEU A 234 13.29 -7.87 -10.95
CA LEU A 234 13.53 -9.27 -10.67
C LEU A 234 12.37 -10.17 -11.07
N HIS A 235 11.13 -9.73 -10.87
CA HIS A 235 9.97 -10.56 -11.18
C HIS A 235 9.38 -10.31 -12.56
N MET A 236 9.43 -9.09 -13.08
CA MET A 236 8.98 -8.76 -14.44
C MET A 236 10.13 -8.79 -15.46
N GLU A 237 11.40 -8.82 -14.97
CA GLU A 237 12.63 -8.87 -15.78
C GLU A 237 12.78 -7.70 -16.75
N VAL A 238 12.27 -6.53 -16.39
CA VAL A 238 12.43 -5.30 -17.18
C VAL A 238 13.78 -4.68 -16.86
N ALA A 239 14.61 -4.47 -17.86
CA ALA A 239 15.89 -3.79 -17.69
C ALA A 239 15.70 -2.31 -17.32
N GLY A 240 16.55 -1.78 -16.44
CA GLY A 240 16.52 -0.38 -16.02
C GLY A 240 17.35 -0.11 -14.78
N GLY A 241 17.37 1.16 -14.38
CA GLY A 241 18.06 1.63 -13.19
C GLY A 241 17.18 1.66 -11.95
N TRP A 242 17.70 2.31 -10.92
CA TRP A 242 17.11 2.39 -9.59
C TRP A 242 16.40 3.73 -9.32
N GLN A 243 16.67 4.78 -10.11
CA GLN A 243 16.20 6.12 -9.79
C GLN A 243 14.68 6.26 -9.78
N ASP A 244 13.97 5.53 -10.67
CA ASP A 244 12.55 5.71 -10.89
C ASP A 244 11.73 5.37 -9.63
N GLN A 245 12.06 4.25 -9.00
CA GLN A 245 11.39 3.79 -7.78
C GLN A 245 11.65 4.75 -6.62
N TYR A 246 12.90 5.17 -6.43
CA TYR A 246 13.25 6.12 -5.37
C TYR A 246 12.62 7.48 -5.59
N ALA A 247 12.71 8.03 -6.81
CA ALA A 247 12.16 9.35 -7.12
C ALA A 247 10.65 9.43 -6.86
N THR A 248 9.87 8.44 -7.34
CA THR A 248 8.42 8.43 -7.18
C THR A 248 7.97 8.24 -5.72
N VAL A 249 8.72 7.46 -4.94
CA VAL A 249 8.38 7.16 -3.53
C VAL A 249 8.75 8.32 -2.61
N PHE A 250 9.92 8.90 -2.77
CA PHE A 250 10.37 10.02 -1.92
C PHE A 250 9.71 11.34 -2.32
N GLY A 251 9.40 11.53 -3.60
CA GLY A 251 8.74 12.74 -4.08
C GLY A 251 9.60 14.01 -3.97
N GLY A 252 9.13 15.12 -4.55
CA GLY A 252 9.83 16.40 -4.51
C GLY A 252 11.12 16.41 -5.32
N PHE A 253 12.07 17.25 -4.92
CA PHE A 253 13.40 17.36 -5.51
C PHE A 253 14.39 16.50 -4.74
N ASN A 254 15.12 15.62 -5.44
CA ASN A 254 16.05 14.71 -4.80
C ASN A 254 17.40 14.70 -5.51
N PHE A 255 18.45 14.62 -4.72
CA PHE A 255 19.76 14.14 -5.09
C PHE A 255 19.89 12.70 -4.58
N ILE A 256 20.11 11.75 -5.48
CA ILE A 256 20.17 10.33 -5.14
C ILE A 256 21.55 9.81 -5.50
N GLU A 257 22.23 9.24 -4.51
CA GLU A 257 23.51 8.55 -4.70
C GLU A 257 23.30 7.05 -4.77
N PHE A 258 24.02 6.43 -5.70
CA PHE A 258 24.03 4.98 -5.87
C PHE A 258 25.43 4.42 -5.62
N ASP A 259 25.53 3.45 -4.74
CA ASP A 259 26.76 2.82 -4.31
C ASP A 259 26.58 1.29 -4.28
N LYS A 260 27.69 0.53 -4.23
CA LYS A 260 27.69 -0.93 -4.16
C LYS A 260 26.93 -1.50 -2.96
N LYS A 261 26.85 -0.73 -1.87
CA LYS A 261 26.29 -1.20 -0.59
C LYS A 261 24.88 -0.71 -0.38
N ASN A 262 24.62 0.56 -0.62
CA ASN A 262 23.34 1.21 -0.35
C ASN A 262 23.12 2.41 -1.28
N ASN A 263 21.85 2.73 -1.49
CA ASN A 263 21.43 3.95 -2.14
C ASN A 263 21.04 4.98 -1.08
N SER A 264 21.34 6.24 -1.32
CA SER A 264 21.03 7.33 -0.40
C SER A 264 20.23 8.42 -1.09
N VAL A 265 19.12 8.81 -0.51
CA VAL A 265 18.24 9.86 -1.04
C VAL A 265 18.35 11.10 -0.17
N HIS A 266 18.74 12.21 -0.79
CA HIS A 266 18.85 13.51 -0.16
C HIS A 266 17.77 14.43 -0.74
N SER A 267 16.72 14.70 0.02
CA SER A 267 15.65 15.63 -0.40
C SER A 267 16.20 17.06 -0.40
N LEU A 268 16.14 17.71 -1.56
CA LEU A 268 16.64 19.05 -1.78
C LEU A 268 15.56 20.09 -1.39
N LYS A 269 15.93 21.01 -0.50
CA LYS A 269 15.06 22.12 -0.11
C LYS A 269 15.18 23.25 -1.14
N ILE A 270 14.33 23.22 -2.14
CA ILE A 270 14.27 24.26 -3.18
C ILE A 270 13.28 25.34 -2.76
N SER A 271 13.66 26.62 -2.88
CA SER A 271 12.75 27.72 -2.53
C SER A 271 11.54 27.76 -3.49
N LYS A 272 10.39 28.19 -2.97
CA LYS A 272 9.16 28.31 -3.79
C LYS A 272 9.37 29.21 -5.01
N LYS A 273 10.20 30.26 -4.89
CA LYS A 273 10.53 31.17 -5.99
C LYS A 273 11.20 30.39 -7.15
N ILE A 274 12.20 29.57 -6.82
CA ILE A 274 12.91 28.76 -7.85
C ILE A 274 11.97 27.74 -8.48
N ILE A 275 11.11 27.08 -7.68
CA ILE A 275 10.12 26.12 -8.20
C ILE A 275 9.20 26.80 -9.22
N LEU A 276 8.64 27.96 -8.87
CA LEU A 276 7.78 28.74 -9.78
C LEU A 276 8.51 29.18 -11.05
N GLU A 277 9.75 29.63 -10.92
CA GLU A 277 10.58 29.99 -12.08
C GLU A 277 10.85 28.78 -12.99
N MET A 278 11.09 27.60 -12.41
CA MET A 278 11.23 26.37 -13.19
C MET A 278 9.91 25.98 -13.89
N GLU A 279 8.76 26.09 -13.20
CA GLU A 279 7.45 25.78 -13.79
C GLU A 279 7.14 26.70 -14.99
N GLU A 280 7.53 27.97 -14.93
CA GLU A 280 7.38 28.93 -16.04
C GLU A 280 8.29 28.65 -17.23
N ASN A 281 9.48 28.06 -17.00
CA ASN A 281 10.50 27.85 -18.02
C ASN A 281 10.61 26.41 -18.51
N LEU A 282 9.93 25.44 -17.90
CA LEU A 282 9.95 24.05 -18.32
C LEU A 282 8.71 23.72 -19.16
N LEU A 283 8.93 23.09 -20.31
CA LEU A 283 7.88 22.59 -21.19
C LEU A 283 8.01 21.08 -21.33
N LEU A 284 6.92 20.37 -21.12
CA LEU A 284 6.84 18.93 -21.37
C LEU A 284 6.24 18.69 -22.76
N PHE A 285 7.03 18.07 -23.66
CA PHE A 285 6.58 17.72 -24.99
C PHE A 285 6.30 16.23 -25.10
N GLU A 286 5.14 15.87 -25.62
CA GLU A 286 4.85 14.50 -26.02
C GLU A 286 5.34 14.31 -27.48
N ILE A 287 6.23 13.34 -27.67
CA ILE A 287 6.72 12.98 -29.01
C ILE A 287 5.83 11.84 -29.53
N PRO A 288 5.09 12.04 -30.66
CA PRO A 288 4.30 10.96 -31.23
C PRO A 288 5.17 9.77 -31.60
N LYS A 289 4.81 8.59 -31.12
CA LYS A 289 5.52 7.34 -31.38
C LYS A 289 5.45 6.95 -32.86
N LYS A 290 6.46 7.26 -33.65
CA LYS A 290 6.82 6.40 -34.77
C LYS A 290 7.51 5.19 -34.15
N ARG A 291 6.87 4.00 -34.25
CA ARG A 291 7.34 2.68 -33.79
C ARG A 291 8.84 2.64 -33.44
N ILE A 292 9.21 3.11 -32.27
CA ILE A 292 10.55 2.88 -31.71
C ILE A 292 10.53 1.46 -31.20
N SER A 293 11.43 0.65 -31.72
CA SER A 293 11.62 -0.74 -31.41
C SER A 293 11.49 -1.05 -29.92
N LYS A 294 10.87 -2.18 -29.62
CA LYS A 294 10.64 -2.79 -28.29
C LYS A 294 11.69 -2.35 -27.26
N GLY A 295 11.24 -1.76 -26.15
CA GLY A 295 12.07 -1.08 -25.13
C GLY A 295 13.28 -1.88 -24.57
N GLY A 296 13.34 -3.20 -24.76
CA GLY A 296 14.48 -4.03 -24.42
C GLY A 296 15.78 -3.67 -25.17
N ASN A 297 15.71 -3.07 -26.37
CA ASN A 297 16.90 -2.73 -27.14
C ASN A 297 17.59 -1.44 -26.66
N ILE A 298 16.87 -0.52 -26.00
CA ILE A 298 17.47 0.72 -25.51
C ILE A 298 18.49 0.41 -24.40
N HIS A 299 18.11 -0.42 -23.44
CA HIS A 299 18.98 -0.79 -22.32
C HIS A 299 20.15 -1.68 -22.74
N ILE A 300 19.94 -2.57 -23.71
CA ILE A 300 21.05 -3.38 -24.29
C ILE A 300 22.04 -2.47 -25.01
N ASN A 301 21.56 -1.48 -25.77
CA ASN A 301 22.40 -0.51 -26.43
C ASN A 301 23.10 0.42 -25.43
N GLN A 302 22.43 0.83 -24.37
CA GLN A 302 23.06 1.60 -23.28
C GLN A 302 24.18 0.81 -22.61
N LYS A 303 23.97 -0.47 -22.29
CA LYS A 303 25.01 -1.32 -21.72
C LYS A 303 26.24 -1.42 -22.65
N LYS A 304 26.02 -1.69 -23.94
CA LYS A 304 27.08 -1.73 -24.92
C LYS A 304 27.81 -0.38 -25.10
N SER A 305 27.04 0.73 -25.07
CA SER A 305 27.64 2.07 -25.17
C SER A 305 28.52 2.40 -23.97
N MET A 306 28.14 1.96 -22.77
CA MET A 306 28.90 2.20 -21.54
C MET A 306 30.16 1.31 -21.41
N GLU A 307 30.31 0.30 -22.24
CA GLU A 307 31.59 -0.41 -22.40
C GLU A 307 32.64 0.47 -23.11
N SER A 308 32.23 1.54 -23.81
CA SER A 308 33.11 2.54 -24.37
C SER A 308 33.73 3.41 -23.27
N LYS A 309 35.05 3.54 -23.26
CA LYS A 309 35.78 4.38 -22.31
C LYS A 309 35.36 5.86 -22.38
N GLU A 310 35.02 6.35 -23.58
CA GLU A 310 34.54 7.72 -23.79
C GLU A 310 33.19 7.96 -23.14
N VAL A 311 32.22 7.06 -23.34
CA VAL A 311 30.88 7.16 -22.75
C VAL A 311 30.95 7.07 -21.23
N ASN A 312 31.80 6.19 -20.70
CA ASN A 312 32.01 6.05 -19.27
C ASN A 312 32.59 7.32 -18.63
N ASN A 313 33.56 7.96 -19.29
CA ASN A 313 34.10 9.25 -18.83
C ASN A 313 33.04 10.36 -18.84
N LYS A 314 32.29 10.50 -19.93
CA LYS A 314 31.19 11.47 -20.00
C LYS A 314 30.10 11.23 -18.91
N MET A 315 29.86 9.97 -18.56
CA MET A 315 28.94 9.64 -17.46
C MET A 315 29.54 10.05 -16.10
N LYS A 316 30.83 9.84 -15.87
CA LYS A 316 31.51 10.32 -14.66
C LYS A 316 31.46 11.86 -14.57
N ASP A 317 31.69 12.56 -15.69
CA ASP A 317 31.55 14.01 -15.71
C ASP A 317 30.11 14.45 -15.38
N ALA A 318 29.08 13.78 -15.92
CA ALA A 318 27.70 14.05 -15.62
C ALA A 318 27.37 13.78 -14.15
N VAL A 319 27.94 12.73 -13.54
CA VAL A 319 27.80 12.45 -12.10
C VAL A 319 28.51 13.55 -11.28
N ASN A 320 29.72 13.96 -11.64
CA ASN A 320 30.44 15.02 -10.94
C ASN A 320 29.70 16.37 -10.98
N LEU A 321 28.93 16.64 -12.04
CA LEU A 321 28.11 17.85 -12.14
C LEU A 321 26.86 17.79 -11.21
N CYS A 322 26.52 16.63 -10.67
CA CYS A 322 25.43 16.50 -9.69
C CYS A 322 25.87 16.86 -8.27
N TYR A 323 27.17 16.80 -7.98
CA TYR A 323 27.77 17.21 -6.71
C TYR A 323 28.05 18.72 -6.67
#